data_82fda43ff080a6108dce6b68a96a74bf
#
_entry.id   82fda43ff080a6108dce6b68a96a74bf
#
_cell.length_a   1.000
_cell.length_b   1.000
_cell.length_c   1.000
_cell.angle_alpha   90.00
_cell.angle_beta   90.00
_cell.angle_gamma   90.00
#
_symmetry.space_group_name_H-M   'P 1'
#
loop_
_entity.id
_entity.type
_entity.pdbx_description
1 polymer ?
#
loop_
_entity_poly.entity_id
_entity_poly.type
_entity_poly.pdbx_seq_one_letter_code
_entity_poly.pdbx_strand_id
1 'polypeptide(L)'
;RSSDLLLLLQRQSELTVTGIDIQPAAVALAERAAAENRLTDRLTFRCIDLRQVRQHFSTGSFDLVVCNPPYYPPASGKVSGDNARRTARSETEASLADICAAASYLLRWGGKFCLVHKPERLTDTACALREAGMEPKRLRFVQSRPDTAPSLFLIEGCRGGKPGVDIQPPLLLQTDTGAPTGELNVIYFRDQEV
;
A
#
# COMPACT_ATOMS: atom_id res chain seq x y z
N ARG A 1 -1.80 3.98 -6.37
CA ARG A 1 -2.10 5.07 -7.32
C ARG A 1 -0.80 5.81 -7.62
N SER A 2 -0.59 6.30 -8.85
CA SER A 2 0.67 6.97 -9.26
C SER A 2 0.98 8.21 -8.40
N SER A 3 -0.02 8.95 -7.96
CA SER A 3 0.14 10.13 -7.10
C SER A 3 0.86 9.83 -5.78
N ASP A 4 0.65 8.66 -5.19
CA ASP A 4 1.28 8.30 -3.90
C ASP A 4 2.79 8.11 -4.05
N LEU A 5 3.24 7.60 -5.21
CA LEU A 5 4.66 7.43 -5.51
C LEU A 5 5.36 8.76 -5.78
N LEU A 6 4.67 9.74 -6.39
CA LEU A 6 5.20 11.10 -6.60
C LEU A 6 5.47 11.79 -5.27
N LEU A 7 4.56 11.68 -4.29
CA LEU A 7 4.76 12.24 -2.95
C LEU A 7 5.94 11.60 -2.20
N LEU A 8 6.14 10.30 -2.34
CA LEU A 8 7.30 9.61 -1.76
C LEU A 8 8.62 10.14 -2.33
N LEU A 9 8.70 10.32 -3.65
CA LEU A 9 9.89 10.82 -4.33
C LEU A 9 10.22 12.28 -4.00
N GLN A 10 9.20 13.09 -3.71
CA GLN A 10 9.42 14.46 -3.24
C GLN A 10 10.03 14.51 -1.82
N ARG A 11 9.69 13.53 -0.96
CA ARG A 11 10.22 13.45 0.41
C ARG A 11 11.65 12.95 0.48
N GLN A 12 12.06 12.12 -0.46
CA GLN A 12 13.35 11.43 -0.43
C GLN A 12 14.02 11.51 -1.79
N SER A 13 15.02 12.38 -1.91
CA SER A 13 15.75 12.61 -3.16
C SER A 13 16.49 11.39 -3.69
N GLU A 14 16.91 10.49 -2.80
CA GLU A 14 17.72 9.32 -3.14
C GLU A 14 16.88 8.07 -3.50
N LEU A 15 15.57 8.15 -3.37
CA LEU A 15 14.71 7.00 -3.72
C LEU A 15 14.68 6.77 -5.23
N THR A 16 14.84 5.51 -5.60
CA THR A 16 14.41 5.00 -6.91
C THR A 16 13.19 4.09 -6.70
N VAL A 17 12.18 4.25 -7.54
CA VAL A 17 10.89 3.57 -7.39
C VAL A 17 10.52 2.84 -8.65
N THR A 18 10.07 1.60 -8.52
CA THR A 18 9.40 0.86 -9.59
C THR A 18 7.95 0.62 -9.21
N GLY A 19 7.04 1.22 -9.95
CA GLY A 19 5.60 0.96 -9.85
C GLY A 19 5.20 -0.23 -10.72
N ILE A 20 4.28 -1.05 -10.23
CA ILE A 20 3.67 -2.13 -11.01
C ILE A 20 2.16 -2.00 -11.00
N ASP A 21 1.54 -2.23 -12.11
CA ASP A 21 0.08 -2.32 -12.25
C ASP A 21 -0.25 -3.33 -13.36
N ILE A 22 -1.37 -4.03 -13.23
CA ILE A 22 -1.85 -4.97 -14.24
C ILE A 22 -2.55 -4.26 -15.40
N GLN A 23 -2.96 -3.00 -15.21
CA GLN A 23 -3.73 -2.22 -16.19
C GLN A 23 -2.80 -1.37 -17.07
N PRO A 24 -2.69 -1.64 -18.38
CA PRO A 24 -1.83 -0.87 -19.29
C PRO A 24 -2.15 0.63 -19.29
N ALA A 25 -3.45 0.99 -19.21
CA ALA A 25 -3.88 2.38 -19.18
C ALA A 25 -3.41 3.13 -17.91
N ALA A 26 -3.38 2.44 -16.74
CA ALA A 26 -2.87 3.00 -15.50
C ALA A 26 -1.36 3.21 -15.57
N VAL A 27 -0.63 2.26 -16.14
CA VAL A 27 0.82 2.38 -16.37
C VAL A 27 1.14 3.55 -17.29
N ALA A 28 0.48 3.65 -18.45
CA ALA A 28 0.69 4.75 -19.40
C ALA A 28 0.39 6.13 -18.79
N LEU A 29 -0.65 6.23 -17.95
CA LEU A 29 -0.96 7.47 -17.22
C LEU A 29 0.15 7.82 -16.22
N ALA A 30 0.65 6.82 -15.49
CA ALA A 30 1.69 6.98 -14.50
C ALA A 30 3.04 7.38 -15.14
N GLU A 31 3.39 6.79 -16.27
CA GLU A 31 4.59 7.16 -17.07
C GLU A 31 4.52 8.62 -17.55
N ARG A 32 3.37 9.05 -18.04
CA ARG A 32 3.17 10.46 -18.41
C ARG A 32 3.36 11.39 -17.23
N ALA A 33 2.76 11.06 -16.08
CA ALA A 33 2.92 11.85 -14.86
C ALA A 33 4.39 11.90 -14.40
N ALA A 34 5.14 10.81 -14.52
CA ALA A 34 6.58 10.80 -14.22
C ALA A 34 7.36 11.72 -15.16
N ALA A 35 7.06 11.69 -16.45
CA ALA A 35 7.71 12.56 -17.46
C ALA A 35 7.40 14.04 -17.23
N GLU A 36 6.14 14.39 -16.99
CA GLU A 36 5.71 15.77 -16.70
C GLU A 36 6.39 16.35 -15.44
N ASN A 37 6.67 15.49 -14.44
CA ASN A 37 7.36 15.87 -13.21
C ASN A 37 8.88 15.69 -13.27
N ARG A 38 9.47 15.33 -14.42
CA ARG A 38 10.92 15.10 -14.61
C ARG A 38 11.51 14.05 -13.66
N LEU A 39 10.76 12.97 -13.43
CA LEU A 39 11.13 11.90 -12.50
C LEU A 39 11.48 10.58 -13.20
N THR A 40 11.63 10.56 -14.51
CA THR A 40 11.87 9.35 -15.31
C THR A 40 13.17 8.61 -14.95
N ASP A 41 14.16 9.31 -14.42
CA ASP A 41 15.43 8.71 -13.95
C ASP A 41 15.27 7.95 -12.63
N ARG A 42 14.21 8.25 -11.86
CA ARG A 42 14.00 7.71 -10.51
C ARG A 42 12.70 6.94 -10.35
N LEU A 43 11.78 7.07 -11.31
CA LEU A 43 10.45 6.45 -11.28
C LEU A 43 10.20 5.71 -12.59
N THR A 44 10.13 4.40 -12.51
CA THR A 44 9.80 3.54 -13.65
C THR A 44 8.50 2.78 -13.37
N PHE A 45 7.79 2.39 -14.43
CA PHE A 45 6.58 1.61 -14.31
C PHE A 45 6.66 0.34 -15.16
N ARG A 46 5.97 -0.72 -14.72
CA ARG A 46 5.86 -1.97 -15.46
C ARG A 46 4.42 -2.48 -15.43
N CYS A 47 3.92 -2.86 -16.60
CA CYS A 47 2.61 -3.50 -16.74
C CYS A 47 2.77 -5.00 -16.50
N ILE A 48 2.60 -5.43 -15.24
CA ILE A 48 2.73 -6.84 -14.84
C ILE A 48 1.73 -7.19 -13.75
N ASP A 49 1.30 -8.45 -13.74
CA ASP A 49 0.56 -9.02 -12.62
C ASP A 49 1.50 -9.28 -11.44
N LEU A 50 1.16 -8.79 -10.26
CA LEU A 50 1.99 -8.98 -9.06
C LEU A 50 2.24 -10.46 -8.73
N ARG A 51 1.36 -11.39 -9.14
CA ARG A 51 1.54 -12.84 -8.99
C ARG A 51 2.71 -13.38 -9.83
N GLN A 52 3.16 -12.62 -10.83
CA GLN A 52 4.25 -12.96 -11.75
C GLN A 52 5.56 -12.21 -11.43
N VAL A 53 5.67 -11.50 -10.31
CA VAL A 53 6.88 -10.72 -9.96
C VAL A 53 8.16 -11.53 -10.02
N ARG A 54 8.10 -12.85 -9.76
CA ARG A 54 9.24 -13.76 -9.83
C ARG A 54 9.85 -13.90 -11.22
N GLN A 55 9.09 -13.60 -12.27
CA GLN A 55 9.55 -13.64 -13.68
C GLN A 55 10.24 -12.34 -14.09
N HIS A 56 10.03 -11.26 -13.33
CA HIS A 56 10.45 -9.92 -13.70
C HIS A 56 11.49 -9.30 -12.76
N PHE A 57 11.61 -9.83 -11.55
CA PHE A 57 12.51 -9.31 -10.53
C PHE A 57 13.27 -10.43 -9.82
N SER A 58 14.49 -10.14 -9.39
CA SER A 58 15.24 -11.02 -8.50
C SER A 58 14.67 -10.96 -7.08
N THR A 59 14.82 -12.06 -6.33
CA THR A 59 14.43 -12.05 -4.91
C THR A 59 15.32 -11.08 -4.13
N GLY A 60 14.71 -10.36 -3.18
CA GLY A 60 15.46 -9.49 -2.28
C GLY A 60 16.02 -8.23 -2.93
N SER A 61 15.46 -7.78 -4.07
CA SER A 61 15.97 -6.63 -4.83
C SER A 61 15.47 -5.27 -4.32
N PHE A 62 14.59 -5.24 -3.32
CA PHE A 62 14.03 -4.00 -2.79
C PHE A 62 14.17 -3.90 -1.27
N ASP A 63 14.41 -2.67 -0.80
CA ASP A 63 14.43 -2.31 0.62
C ASP A 63 13.04 -2.09 1.20
N LEU A 64 12.14 -1.57 0.37
CA LEU A 64 10.78 -1.18 0.75
C LEU A 64 9.80 -1.58 -0.36
N VAL A 65 8.68 -2.15 0.05
CA VAL A 65 7.49 -2.34 -0.80
C VAL A 65 6.34 -1.59 -0.16
N VAL A 66 5.57 -0.85 -0.95
CA VAL A 66 4.36 -0.16 -0.50
C VAL A 66 3.17 -0.62 -1.32
N CYS A 67 2.02 -0.80 -0.68
CA CYS A 67 0.80 -1.23 -1.35
C CYS A 67 -0.44 -0.54 -0.77
N ASN A 68 -1.26 -0.03 -1.67
CA ASN A 68 -2.62 0.44 -1.35
C ASN A 68 -3.59 -0.38 -2.23
N PRO A 69 -3.96 -1.61 -1.79
CA PRO A 69 -4.81 -2.48 -2.58
C PRO A 69 -6.23 -1.93 -2.67
N PRO A 70 -7.00 -2.33 -3.68
CA PRO A 70 -8.42 -2.02 -3.72
C PRO A 70 -9.13 -2.67 -2.52
N TYR A 71 -10.05 -1.90 -1.89
CA TYR A 71 -10.80 -2.37 -0.72
C TYR A 71 -12.07 -3.10 -1.15
N TYR A 72 -11.98 -4.40 -1.36
CA TYR A 72 -13.15 -5.22 -1.63
C TYR A 72 -13.74 -5.76 -0.33
N PRO A 73 -15.09 -5.71 -0.16
CA PRO A 73 -15.72 -6.36 0.97
C PRO A 73 -15.41 -7.87 0.93
N PRO A 74 -15.21 -8.50 2.10
CA PRO A 74 -15.12 -9.96 2.16
C PRO A 74 -16.34 -10.55 1.47
N ALA A 75 -16.19 -11.70 0.83
CA ALA A 75 -17.28 -12.40 0.17
C ALA A 75 -18.36 -12.80 1.20
N SER A 76 -19.22 -11.85 1.58
CA SER A 76 -20.36 -12.10 2.46
C SER A 76 -21.38 -12.89 1.69
N GLY A 77 -21.66 -14.10 2.15
CA GLY A 77 -22.54 -15.07 1.53
C GLY A 77 -24.01 -14.68 1.48
N LYS A 78 -24.39 -13.68 0.68
CA LYS A 78 -25.72 -13.53 0.17
C LYS A 78 -25.69 -13.67 -1.35
N VAL A 79 -26.15 -14.81 -1.80
CA VAL A 79 -26.32 -15.18 -3.19
C VAL A 79 -27.41 -14.30 -3.80
N SER A 80 -27.04 -13.34 -4.62
CA SER A 80 -27.93 -12.71 -5.57
C SER A 80 -27.22 -12.62 -6.93
N GLY A 81 -27.96 -12.90 -7.98
CA GLY A 81 -27.72 -13.06 -9.43
C GLY A 81 -26.47 -12.54 -10.16
N ASP A 82 -25.44 -12.11 -9.48
CA ASP A 82 -24.23 -11.49 -10.06
C ASP A 82 -22.95 -12.36 -9.90
N ASN A 83 -23.16 -13.66 -9.66
CA ASN A 83 -22.04 -14.59 -9.37
C ASN A 83 -21.01 -14.69 -10.50
N ALA A 84 -21.43 -14.63 -11.76
CA ALA A 84 -20.52 -14.73 -12.91
C ALA A 84 -19.55 -13.52 -12.99
N ARG A 85 -20.04 -12.31 -12.73
CA ARG A 85 -19.20 -11.08 -12.68
C ARG A 85 -18.29 -11.04 -11.47
N ARG A 86 -18.74 -11.59 -10.32
CA ARG A 86 -17.93 -11.69 -9.09
C ARG A 86 -16.83 -12.73 -9.22
N THR A 87 -17.13 -13.90 -9.80
CA THR A 87 -16.13 -14.95 -10.07
C THR A 87 -15.08 -14.45 -11.06
N ALA A 88 -15.48 -13.81 -12.16
CA ALA A 88 -14.53 -13.24 -13.13
C ALA A 88 -13.65 -12.13 -12.51
N ARG A 89 -14.17 -11.33 -11.56
CA ARG A 89 -13.36 -10.34 -10.82
C ARG A 89 -12.39 -11.01 -9.85
N SER A 90 -12.82 -12.02 -9.10
CA SER A 90 -11.96 -12.72 -8.13
C SER A 90 -10.82 -13.49 -8.79
N GLU A 91 -11.00 -13.94 -10.03
CA GLU A 91 -9.94 -14.60 -10.81
C GLU A 91 -8.90 -13.60 -11.35
N THR A 92 -9.28 -12.33 -11.55
CA THR A 92 -8.39 -11.28 -12.06
C THR A 92 -7.69 -10.47 -10.97
N GLU A 93 -8.21 -10.48 -9.74
CA GLU A 93 -7.70 -9.67 -8.63
C GLU A 93 -6.80 -10.50 -7.71
N ALA A 94 -5.66 -9.92 -7.35
CA ALA A 94 -4.74 -10.55 -6.40
C ALA A 94 -5.33 -10.54 -4.98
N SER A 95 -5.25 -11.68 -4.31
CA SER A 95 -5.63 -11.82 -2.91
C SER A 95 -4.62 -11.12 -1.98
N LEU A 96 -5.01 -10.92 -0.72
CA LEU A 96 -4.09 -10.40 0.31
C LEU A 96 -2.87 -11.32 0.49
N ALA A 97 -3.05 -12.63 0.38
CA ALA A 97 -1.96 -13.61 0.42
C ALA A 97 -1.00 -13.43 -0.76
N ASP A 98 -1.52 -13.22 -1.98
CA ASP A 98 -0.69 -12.95 -3.17
C ASP A 98 0.13 -11.67 -3.00
N ILE A 99 -0.49 -10.61 -2.48
CA ILE A 99 0.18 -9.33 -2.21
C ILE A 99 1.32 -9.52 -1.21
N CYS A 100 1.06 -10.21 -0.09
CA CYS A 100 2.08 -10.48 0.92
C CYS A 100 3.20 -11.39 0.41
N ALA A 101 2.87 -12.43 -0.38
CA ALA A 101 3.84 -13.32 -0.98
C ALA A 101 4.74 -12.59 -2.00
N ALA A 102 4.17 -11.73 -2.84
CA ALA A 102 4.91 -10.92 -3.79
C ALA A 102 5.83 -9.92 -3.06
N ALA A 103 5.33 -9.22 -2.05
CA ALA A 103 6.11 -8.28 -1.24
C ALA A 103 7.28 -8.98 -0.54
N SER A 104 7.03 -10.12 0.09
CA SER A 104 8.08 -10.92 0.75
C SER A 104 9.16 -11.39 -0.23
N TYR A 105 8.79 -11.82 -1.43
CA TYR A 105 9.76 -12.20 -2.46
C TYR A 105 10.66 -11.03 -2.89
N LEU A 106 10.06 -9.86 -3.12
CA LEU A 106 10.74 -8.66 -3.60
C LEU A 106 11.68 -8.06 -2.55
N LEU A 107 11.31 -8.11 -1.27
CA LEU A 107 12.07 -7.50 -0.18
C LEU A 107 13.36 -8.28 0.13
N ARG A 108 14.46 -7.56 0.40
CA ARG A 108 15.63 -8.15 1.05
C ARG A 108 15.31 -8.53 2.50
N TRP A 109 16.16 -9.33 3.11
CA TRP A 109 16.06 -9.64 4.55
C TRP A 109 16.16 -8.35 5.38
N GLY A 110 15.24 -8.15 6.32
CA GLY A 110 15.09 -6.89 7.06
C GLY A 110 14.38 -5.78 6.29
N GLY A 111 14.04 -5.99 5.02
CA GLY A 111 13.25 -5.06 4.21
C GLY A 111 11.83 -4.91 4.73
N LYS A 112 11.18 -3.80 4.39
CA LYS A 112 9.90 -3.37 4.96
C LYS A 112 8.77 -3.40 3.95
N PHE A 113 7.62 -3.88 4.37
CA PHE A 113 6.37 -3.82 3.62
C PHE A 113 5.38 -2.91 4.31
N CYS A 114 4.93 -1.85 3.65
CA CYS A 114 3.90 -0.94 4.15
C CYS A 114 2.60 -1.14 3.39
N LEU A 115 1.53 -1.39 4.12
CA LEU A 115 0.20 -1.64 3.59
C LEU A 115 -0.83 -0.75 4.28
N VAL A 116 -1.79 -0.23 3.53
CA VAL A 116 -3.00 0.41 4.06
C VAL A 116 -4.20 -0.48 3.79
N HIS A 117 -5.09 -0.64 4.77
CA HIS A 117 -6.31 -1.43 4.60
C HIS A 117 -7.45 -0.97 5.54
N LYS A 118 -8.62 -1.57 5.37
CA LYS A 118 -9.80 -1.36 6.23
C LYS A 118 -9.63 -2.08 7.57
N PRO A 119 -10.11 -1.49 8.71
CA PRO A 119 -9.94 -2.06 10.06
C PRO A 119 -10.45 -3.49 10.21
N GLU A 120 -11.54 -3.84 9.55
CA GLU A 120 -12.11 -5.19 9.57
C GLU A 120 -11.18 -6.27 8.97
N ARG A 121 -10.15 -5.86 8.24
CA ARG A 121 -9.16 -6.76 7.65
C ARG A 121 -7.84 -6.85 8.43
N LEU A 122 -7.80 -6.24 9.63
CA LEU A 122 -6.56 -6.16 10.42
C LEU A 122 -6.00 -7.55 10.77
N THR A 123 -6.86 -8.42 11.28
CA THR A 123 -6.46 -9.78 11.66
C THR A 123 -5.99 -10.60 10.46
N ASP A 124 -6.76 -10.56 9.36
CA ASP A 124 -6.39 -11.26 8.12
C ASP A 124 -5.04 -10.75 7.59
N THR A 125 -4.82 -9.43 7.67
CA THR A 125 -3.57 -8.81 7.21
C THR A 125 -2.38 -9.24 8.07
N ALA A 126 -2.53 -9.26 9.39
CA ALA A 126 -1.48 -9.71 10.28
C ALA A 126 -1.13 -11.20 10.06
N CYS A 127 -2.14 -12.05 9.85
CA CYS A 127 -1.94 -13.46 9.51
C CYS A 127 -1.21 -13.63 8.18
N ALA A 128 -1.67 -12.95 7.11
CA ALA A 128 -1.06 -13.04 5.79
C ALA A 128 0.39 -12.54 5.77
N LEU A 129 0.71 -11.48 6.53
CA LEU A 129 2.09 -11.01 6.70
C LEU A 129 2.96 -12.11 7.33
N ARG A 130 2.52 -12.72 8.43
CA ARG A 130 3.30 -13.76 9.12
C ARG A 130 3.45 -15.03 8.29
N GLU A 131 2.40 -15.46 7.59
CA GLU A 131 2.45 -16.60 6.66
C GLU A 131 3.44 -16.35 5.51
N ALA A 132 3.60 -15.10 5.08
CA ALA A 132 4.60 -14.71 4.08
C ALA A 132 6.01 -14.47 4.67
N GLY A 133 6.25 -14.75 5.95
CA GLY A 133 7.56 -14.56 6.61
C GLY A 133 7.90 -13.10 6.93
N MET A 134 6.87 -12.26 7.03
CA MET A 134 7.00 -10.86 7.45
C MET A 134 6.31 -10.66 8.81
N GLU A 135 7.03 -10.16 9.80
CA GLU A 135 6.46 -9.86 11.11
C GLU A 135 5.93 -8.44 11.17
N PRO A 136 4.66 -8.21 11.60
CA PRO A 136 4.13 -6.87 11.86
C PRO A 136 5.00 -6.12 12.88
N LYS A 137 5.41 -4.90 12.55
CA LYS A 137 6.32 -4.09 13.39
C LYS A 137 5.75 -2.77 13.83
N ARG A 138 4.93 -2.14 13.00
CA ARG A 138 4.23 -0.91 13.35
C ARG A 138 2.79 -0.96 12.86
N LEU A 139 1.89 -0.46 13.68
CA LEU A 139 0.47 -0.32 13.36
C LEU A 139 0.03 1.11 13.70
N ARG A 140 -0.68 1.75 12.79
CA ARG A 140 -1.27 3.07 13.02
C ARG A 140 -2.67 3.12 12.45
N PHE A 141 -3.64 3.52 13.25
CA PHE A 141 -5.00 3.75 12.78
C PHE A 141 -5.15 5.15 12.19
N VAL A 142 -6.05 5.28 11.21
CA VAL A 142 -6.43 6.57 10.61
C VAL A 142 -7.88 6.85 10.97
N GLN A 143 -8.12 8.01 11.57
CA GLN A 143 -9.44 8.47 12.03
C GLN A 143 -9.75 9.84 11.47
N SER A 144 -11.02 10.12 11.21
CA SER A 144 -11.43 11.48 10.84
C SER A 144 -11.18 12.44 11.98
N ARG A 145 -11.61 12.11 13.20
CA ARG A 145 -11.48 12.89 14.43
C ARG A 145 -11.22 11.95 15.62
N PRO A 146 -10.80 12.48 16.78
CA PRO A 146 -10.47 11.65 17.94
C PRO A 146 -11.60 10.75 18.43
N ASP A 147 -12.84 11.20 18.28
CA ASP A 147 -14.09 10.53 18.74
C ASP A 147 -14.69 9.58 17.70
N THR A 148 -14.04 9.40 16.54
CA THR A 148 -14.55 8.55 15.47
C THR A 148 -13.85 7.19 15.42
N ALA A 149 -14.58 6.16 15.00
CA ALA A 149 -13.95 4.87 14.73
C ALA A 149 -12.90 4.98 13.60
N PRO A 150 -11.81 4.17 13.63
CA PRO A 150 -10.85 4.13 12.55
C PRO A 150 -11.49 3.80 11.20
N SER A 151 -11.13 4.55 10.18
CA SER A 151 -11.57 4.31 8.79
C SER A 151 -10.60 3.44 7.99
N LEU A 152 -9.32 3.50 8.36
CA LEU A 152 -8.22 2.72 7.79
C LEU A 152 -7.20 2.37 8.88
N PHE A 153 -6.32 1.43 8.58
CA PHE A 153 -5.07 1.25 9.30
C PHE A 153 -3.88 1.21 8.32
N LEU A 154 -2.74 1.61 8.83
CA LEU A 154 -1.44 1.50 8.19
C LEU A 154 -0.65 0.44 8.97
N ILE A 155 -0.07 -0.52 8.27
CA ILE A 155 0.75 -1.56 8.90
C ILE A 155 2.09 -1.68 8.18
N GLU A 156 3.17 -1.80 8.96
CA GLU A 156 4.49 -2.13 8.46
C GLU A 156 4.85 -3.54 8.91
N GLY A 157 5.15 -4.41 7.95
CA GLY A 157 5.76 -5.71 8.17
C GLY A 157 7.26 -5.68 7.85
N CYS A 158 8.05 -6.47 8.56
CA CYS A 158 9.49 -6.62 8.32
C CYS A 158 9.79 -8.08 7.91
N ARG A 159 10.45 -8.27 6.78
CA ARG A 159 10.87 -9.62 6.34
C ARG A 159 11.91 -10.18 7.31
N GLY A 160 11.61 -11.35 7.90
CA GLY A 160 12.45 -12.00 8.91
C GLY A 160 12.52 -11.24 10.25
N GLY A 161 11.56 -10.34 10.51
CA GLY A 161 11.48 -9.62 11.77
C GLY A 161 11.17 -10.52 12.95
N LYS A 162 11.60 -10.12 14.15
CA LYS A 162 11.24 -10.79 15.41
C LYS A 162 9.84 -10.33 15.86
N PRO A 163 9.09 -11.14 16.62
CA PRO A 163 7.78 -10.77 17.16
C PRO A 163 7.80 -9.44 17.92
N GLY A 164 6.65 -8.76 17.90
CA GLY A 164 6.42 -7.49 18.60
C GLY A 164 6.00 -6.38 17.64
N VAL A 165 4.84 -5.79 17.90
CA VAL A 165 4.26 -4.67 17.14
C VAL A 165 4.20 -3.42 18.02
N ASP A 166 4.64 -2.29 17.47
CA ASP A 166 4.49 -0.97 18.07
C ASP A 166 3.22 -0.31 17.52
N ILE A 167 2.30 0.03 18.42
CA ILE A 167 1.04 0.70 18.06
C ILE A 167 1.23 2.20 18.24
N GLN A 168 1.22 2.89 17.12
CA GLN A 168 1.39 4.34 17.06
C GLN A 168 0.10 5.09 17.42
N PRO A 169 0.19 6.32 17.96
CA PRO A 169 -0.96 7.19 18.08
C PRO A 169 -1.71 7.33 16.74
N PRO A 170 -3.05 7.41 16.74
CA PRO A 170 -3.80 7.49 15.50
C PRO A 170 -3.44 8.73 14.67
N LEU A 171 -3.47 8.58 13.35
CA LEU A 171 -3.42 9.71 12.43
C LEU A 171 -4.82 10.32 12.35
N LEU A 172 -4.96 11.54 12.86
CA LEU A 172 -6.20 12.31 12.77
C LEU A 172 -6.20 13.14 11.50
N LEU A 173 -7.28 13.06 10.71
CA LEU A 173 -7.38 13.80 9.46
C LEU A 173 -7.89 15.22 9.67
N GLN A 174 -8.72 15.43 10.70
CA GLN A 174 -9.40 16.69 10.98
C GLN A 174 -9.26 17.08 12.45
N THR A 175 -9.22 18.38 12.68
CA THR A 175 -9.38 19.00 14.00
C THR A 175 -10.86 18.97 14.43
N ASP A 176 -11.14 19.40 15.66
CA ASP A 176 -12.51 19.54 16.18
C ASP A 176 -13.37 20.52 15.36
N THR A 177 -12.73 21.47 14.68
CA THR A 177 -13.40 22.44 13.78
C THR A 177 -13.62 21.90 12.37
N GLY A 178 -13.17 20.67 12.06
CA GLY A 178 -13.26 20.06 10.73
C GLY A 178 -12.15 20.46 9.74
N ALA A 179 -11.20 21.30 10.16
CA ALA A 179 -10.03 21.64 9.35
C ALA A 179 -9.03 20.46 9.30
N PRO A 180 -8.20 20.34 8.24
CA PRO A 180 -7.11 19.38 8.22
C PRO A 180 -6.16 19.56 9.42
N THR A 181 -5.65 18.45 9.98
CA THR A 181 -4.65 18.53 11.07
C THR A 181 -3.29 19.01 10.53
N GLY A 182 -2.47 19.59 11.40
CA GLY A 182 -1.10 19.99 11.05
C GLY A 182 -0.28 18.81 10.53
N GLU A 183 -0.42 17.62 11.14
CA GLU A 183 0.27 16.41 10.65
C GLU A 183 -0.17 16.03 9.22
N LEU A 184 -1.47 16.12 8.92
CA LEU A 184 -1.97 15.86 7.57
C LEU A 184 -1.42 16.87 6.56
N ASN A 185 -1.33 18.15 6.94
CA ASN A 185 -0.76 19.19 6.08
C ASN A 185 0.71 18.92 5.78
N VAL A 186 1.50 18.55 6.80
CA VAL A 186 2.90 18.11 6.61
C VAL A 186 2.99 16.91 5.66
N ILE A 187 2.11 15.91 5.81
CA ILE A 187 2.09 14.73 4.92
C ILE A 187 1.87 15.11 3.46
N TYR A 188 1.02 16.10 3.19
CA TYR A 188 0.68 16.55 1.83
C TYR A 188 1.42 17.80 1.37
N PHE A 189 2.46 18.25 2.09
CA PHE A 189 3.26 19.45 1.77
C PHE A 189 2.42 20.75 1.66
N ARG A 190 1.32 20.84 2.41
CA ARG A 190 0.43 22.00 2.38
C ARG A 190 0.92 23.18 3.25
N ASP A 191 1.91 22.93 4.12
CA ASP A 191 2.51 23.94 5.00
C ASP A 191 3.73 24.63 4.37
N GLN A 192 4.10 24.28 3.15
CA GLN A 192 5.12 25.00 2.39
C GLN A 192 4.41 26.12 1.65
N GLU A 193 4.46 27.33 2.20
CA GLU A 193 4.17 28.54 1.44
C GLU A 193 5.15 28.60 0.25
N VAL A 194 4.59 28.75 -0.95
CA VAL A 194 5.31 28.93 -2.22
C VAL A 194 5.96 30.30 -2.25
#